data_e8784b19296122ac4d94363309673d1b
#
_entry.id   e8784b19296122ac4d94363309673d1b
#
_cell.length_a   1.000
_cell.length_b   1.000
_cell.length_c   1.000
_cell.angle_alpha   90.00
_cell.angle_beta   90.00
_cell.angle_gamma   90.00
#
_symmetry.space_group_name_H-M   'P 1'
#
loop_
_entity.id
_entity.type
_entity.pdbx_description
1 polymer ?
#
loop_
_entity_poly.entity_id
_entity_poly.type
_entity_poly.pdbx_seq_one_letter_code
_entity_poly.pdbx_strand_id
1 'polypeptide(L)'
;MGKNILLFMTDQQRYDQVGYGENNRGEVTPNIDRIAAYAHFIACQTGNPICTPARTSLITGRYSRQIGTLTMSGDLFPQIPTFMQALQKAGYTTYGIGKFHYLQTYPWSTPRGCGMDPVAQEQEMKRFGYDFIWETAGKQQTVGNYCFYGDYLHKKGMLEQVRDFFVECGGRNGDTADHNYDKALPWPFDEEDYIDVVTGRIAREQLGKHPAEKPFYMKVSFCGPHKPYDAPQRYLDMFPMEREDDFLLPEGQVLTREEKEALWRQRRSAKAMIKLIDDQIGQILALLEERDMLKDTLILFTSDHGDMLGDHYLIQKGVPWRQALNVPLAAWLPGARPVGKRPGVVELHDIAATILDYAGLDPEEALSRPWPAYNDRLPCRSFLPVLRGETERHRKFAYSESDFTEERHGDTVFSEVLRKRGGGGKRSSAWRSVVTEEYKYIRYLGYELGEAPYEEFYDLTLDPMETHNRIEDPAYAEQLREARLTMDYVTDHYPAAQLTWATACAADRRLS
;
A
#
# COMPACT_ATOMS: atom_id res chain seq x y z
N MET A 1 -32.10 -5.55 -0.54
CA MET A 1 -31.03 -6.02 -1.44
C MET A 1 -29.70 -5.88 -0.71
N GLY A 2 -28.80 -6.86 -0.84
CA GLY A 2 -27.51 -6.82 -0.19
C GLY A 2 -26.63 -5.71 -0.78
N LYS A 3 -25.87 -5.03 0.07
CA LYS A 3 -24.91 -3.99 -0.34
C LYS A 3 -23.60 -4.67 -0.72
N ASN A 4 -23.18 -4.56 -1.98
CA ASN A 4 -21.90 -5.11 -2.43
C ASN A 4 -20.73 -4.15 -2.11
N ILE A 5 -19.54 -4.70 -2.00
CA ILE A 5 -18.32 -3.94 -1.70
C ILE A 5 -17.19 -4.41 -2.60
N LEU A 6 -16.58 -3.49 -3.33
CA LEU A 6 -15.44 -3.74 -4.21
C LEU A 6 -14.29 -2.81 -3.83
N LEU A 7 -13.16 -3.38 -3.43
CA LEU A 7 -11.94 -2.67 -3.11
C LEU A 7 -10.86 -2.98 -4.17
N PHE A 8 -10.51 -1.97 -4.97
CA PHE A 8 -9.33 -1.99 -5.82
C PHE A 8 -8.12 -1.47 -5.06
N MET A 9 -7.02 -2.17 -5.14
CA MET A 9 -5.76 -1.77 -4.53
C MET A 9 -4.61 -1.98 -5.50
N THR A 10 -3.75 -0.99 -5.64
CA THR A 10 -2.47 -1.09 -6.34
C THR A 10 -1.33 -1.28 -5.33
N ASP A 11 -0.15 -1.61 -5.82
CA ASP A 11 1.07 -1.71 -5.02
C ASP A 11 2.05 -0.60 -5.43
N GLN A 12 2.43 0.23 -4.47
CA GLN A 12 3.47 1.25 -4.67
C GLN A 12 3.06 2.41 -5.61
N GLN A 13 1.75 2.71 -5.72
CA GLN A 13 1.28 3.84 -6.51
C GLN A 13 1.24 5.12 -5.68
N ARG A 14 1.89 6.17 -6.17
CA ARG A 14 1.90 7.50 -5.57
C ARG A 14 0.53 8.17 -5.68
N TYR A 15 0.25 9.07 -4.74
CA TYR A 15 -0.98 9.87 -4.72
C TYR A 15 -1.18 10.75 -5.96
N ASP A 16 -0.08 11.18 -6.61
CA ASP A 16 -0.06 12.05 -7.80
C ASP A 16 -0.06 11.28 -9.13
N GLN A 17 -0.07 9.95 -9.08
CA GLN A 17 -0.13 9.09 -10.27
C GLN A 17 -1.57 8.67 -10.62
N VAL A 18 -2.45 9.64 -10.71
CA VAL A 18 -3.87 9.49 -11.10
C VAL A 18 -4.31 10.67 -11.97
N GLY A 19 -5.25 10.43 -12.91
CA GLY A 19 -5.71 11.44 -13.85
C GLY A 19 -6.46 12.59 -13.18
N TYR A 20 -7.20 12.32 -12.10
CA TYR A 20 -7.95 13.33 -11.34
C TYR A 20 -7.09 14.19 -10.39
N GLY A 21 -5.83 13.87 -10.22
CA GLY A 21 -4.93 14.60 -9.30
C GLY A 21 -4.58 16.00 -9.83
N GLU A 22 -4.52 16.99 -8.93
CA GLU A 22 -4.10 18.37 -9.30
C GLU A 22 -2.65 18.43 -9.79
N ASN A 23 -1.84 17.44 -9.40
CA ASN A 23 -0.44 17.30 -9.80
C ASN A 23 -0.26 16.17 -10.82
N ASN A 24 -1.30 15.91 -11.64
CA ASN A 24 -1.22 14.92 -12.72
C ASN A 24 -0.02 15.21 -13.63
N ARG A 25 0.86 14.25 -13.75
CA ARG A 25 2.08 14.32 -14.59
C ARG A 25 1.92 13.57 -15.92
N GLY A 26 0.71 13.56 -16.47
CA GLY A 26 0.38 12.87 -17.72
C GLY A 26 -0.14 11.43 -17.51
N GLU A 27 -0.58 11.09 -16.32
CA GLU A 27 -1.31 9.84 -16.05
C GLU A 27 -2.66 9.83 -16.76
N VAL A 28 -3.04 8.66 -17.27
CA VAL A 28 -4.30 8.45 -18.02
C VAL A 28 -5.08 7.32 -17.33
N THR A 29 -5.97 7.71 -16.42
CA THR A 29 -6.73 6.76 -15.58
C THR A 29 -8.24 6.99 -15.63
N PRO A 30 -8.89 6.94 -16.83
CA PRO A 30 -10.28 7.34 -16.99
C PRO A 30 -11.27 6.52 -16.14
N ASN A 31 -10.97 5.25 -15.83
CA ASN A 31 -11.84 4.40 -15.04
C ASN A 31 -11.69 4.68 -13.53
N ILE A 32 -10.46 4.92 -13.06
CA ILE A 32 -10.19 5.38 -11.70
C ILE A 32 -10.76 6.80 -11.51
N ASP A 33 -10.61 7.69 -12.49
CA ASP A 33 -11.15 9.05 -12.47
C ASP A 33 -12.68 9.04 -12.40
N ARG A 34 -13.34 8.06 -13.03
CA ARG A 34 -14.78 7.84 -12.92
C ARG A 34 -15.21 7.54 -11.48
N ILE A 35 -14.44 6.73 -10.74
CA ILE A 35 -14.68 6.48 -9.31
C ILE A 35 -14.45 7.78 -8.52
N ALA A 36 -13.35 8.47 -8.79
CA ALA A 36 -12.93 9.70 -8.12
C ALA A 36 -13.90 10.87 -8.32
N ALA A 37 -14.66 10.88 -9.44
CA ALA A 37 -15.68 11.88 -9.68
C ALA A 37 -16.80 11.89 -8.63
N TYR A 38 -17.04 10.76 -7.95
CA TYR A 38 -17.98 10.70 -6.81
C TYR A 38 -17.37 11.27 -5.55
N ALA A 39 -16.20 10.80 -5.16
CA ALA A 39 -15.42 11.33 -4.05
C ALA A 39 -13.96 10.95 -4.21
N HIS A 40 -13.05 11.88 -3.88
CA HIS A 40 -11.63 11.58 -3.69
C HIS A 40 -11.04 12.45 -2.59
N PHE A 41 -10.06 11.88 -1.88
CA PHE A 41 -9.40 12.54 -0.76
C PHE A 41 -8.04 13.05 -1.19
N ILE A 42 -7.68 14.27 -0.75
CA ILE A 42 -6.40 14.91 -1.13
C ILE A 42 -5.22 14.35 -0.34
N ALA A 43 -5.50 13.76 0.83
CA ALA A 43 -4.49 13.21 1.72
C ALA A 43 -5.00 11.91 2.35
N CYS A 44 -4.60 10.77 1.79
CA CYS A 44 -4.76 9.46 2.42
C CYS A 44 -3.38 8.94 2.83
N GLN A 45 -3.14 8.82 4.12
CA GLN A 45 -1.84 8.40 4.65
C GLN A 45 -1.83 6.90 4.94
N THR A 46 -0.83 6.20 4.41
CA THR A 46 -0.55 4.85 4.88
C THR A 46 0.09 4.90 6.26
N GLY A 47 -0.34 4.03 7.17
CA GLY A 47 0.20 3.97 8.53
C GLY A 47 1.66 3.47 8.59
N ASN A 48 2.12 2.79 7.53
CA ASN A 48 3.50 2.35 7.37
C ASN A 48 3.77 2.17 5.86
N PRO A 49 4.79 2.81 5.28
CA PRO A 49 5.04 2.74 3.83
C PRO A 49 5.79 1.46 3.41
N ILE A 50 5.38 0.32 3.92
CA ILE A 50 5.88 -1.02 3.56
C ILE A 50 4.67 -1.93 3.30
N CYS A 51 4.74 -2.79 2.30
CA CYS A 51 3.59 -3.59 1.84
C CYS A 51 2.90 -4.38 2.95
N THR A 52 3.64 -5.24 3.69
CA THR A 52 3.05 -6.09 4.73
C THR A 52 2.42 -5.28 5.87
N PRO A 53 3.12 -4.32 6.50
CA PRO A 53 2.50 -3.47 7.53
C PRO A 53 1.28 -2.68 7.03
N ALA A 54 1.36 -2.04 5.86
CA ALA A 54 0.25 -1.28 5.29
C ALA A 54 -1.00 -2.14 5.08
N ARG A 55 -0.81 -3.33 4.49
CA ARG A 55 -1.90 -4.24 4.13
C ARG A 55 -2.52 -4.92 5.34
N THR A 56 -1.72 -5.30 6.33
CA THR A 56 -2.20 -5.87 7.61
C THR A 56 -2.89 -4.81 8.47
N SER A 57 -2.38 -3.57 8.50
CA SER A 57 -3.01 -2.43 9.13
C SER A 57 -4.40 -2.15 8.53
N LEU A 58 -4.52 -2.13 7.20
CA LEU A 58 -5.79 -1.92 6.50
C LEU A 58 -6.85 -2.94 6.91
N ILE A 59 -6.53 -4.24 6.94
CA ILE A 59 -7.55 -5.26 7.18
C ILE A 59 -7.94 -5.43 8.65
N THR A 60 -7.11 -4.94 9.56
CA THR A 60 -7.33 -5.03 11.02
C THR A 60 -7.86 -3.73 11.63
N GLY A 61 -7.80 -2.61 10.88
CA GLY A 61 -8.16 -1.28 11.37
C GLY A 61 -7.22 -0.74 12.45
N ARG A 62 -5.94 -1.19 12.50
CA ARG A 62 -4.99 -0.89 13.56
C ARG A 62 -3.66 -0.38 13.03
N TYR A 63 -2.93 0.37 13.85
CA TYR A 63 -1.54 0.73 13.53
C TYR A 63 -0.63 -0.50 13.52
N SER A 64 0.40 -0.47 12.69
CA SER A 64 1.38 -1.56 12.54
C SER A 64 2.00 -1.97 13.87
N ARG A 65 2.28 -1.02 14.75
CA ARG A 65 2.80 -1.26 16.11
C ARG A 65 1.86 -2.07 16.99
N GLN A 66 0.55 -1.85 16.88
CA GLN A 66 -0.45 -2.57 17.68
C GLN A 66 -0.56 -4.04 17.28
N ILE A 67 -0.31 -4.36 16.02
CA ILE A 67 -0.38 -5.73 15.49
C ILE A 67 0.96 -6.43 15.40
N GLY A 68 2.05 -5.71 15.73
CA GLY A 68 3.41 -6.26 15.71
C GLY A 68 3.99 -6.52 14.31
N THR A 69 3.34 -6.02 13.27
CA THR A 69 3.78 -6.17 11.88
C THR A 69 4.44 -4.87 11.41
N LEU A 70 5.71 -4.67 11.75
CA LEU A 70 6.44 -3.42 11.50
C LEU A 70 7.31 -3.46 10.25
N THR A 71 7.60 -4.66 9.74
CA THR A 71 8.47 -4.89 8.58
C THR A 71 7.86 -5.95 7.66
N MET A 72 8.54 -6.26 6.55
CA MET A 72 8.11 -7.32 5.63
C MET A 72 8.29 -8.75 6.17
N SER A 73 8.94 -8.92 7.30
CA SER A 73 9.30 -10.23 7.87
C SER A 73 8.34 -10.69 8.98
N GLY A 74 7.11 -10.22 9.00
CA GLY A 74 6.12 -10.61 9.99
C GLY A 74 4.86 -11.21 9.37
N ASP A 75 4.34 -12.29 9.96
CA ASP A 75 3.01 -12.79 9.68
C ASP A 75 1.99 -11.98 10.47
N LEU A 76 0.81 -11.75 9.87
CA LEU A 76 -0.33 -11.32 10.66
C LEU A 76 -0.79 -12.50 11.53
N PHE A 77 -0.89 -12.27 12.82
CA PHE A 77 -1.40 -13.30 13.73
C PHE A 77 -2.85 -13.65 13.42
N PRO A 78 -3.19 -14.95 13.21
CA PRO A 78 -4.54 -15.39 12.84
C PRO A 78 -5.63 -15.00 13.83
N GLN A 79 -5.26 -14.70 15.07
CA GLN A 79 -6.17 -14.31 16.14
C GLN A 79 -6.60 -12.84 16.06
N ILE A 80 -5.83 -11.99 15.37
CA ILE A 80 -6.21 -10.58 15.20
C ILE A 80 -7.42 -10.52 14.26
N PRO A 81 -8.55 -9.94 14.72
CA PRO A 81 -9.75 -9.89 13.91
C PRO A 81 -9.54 -9.01 12.67
N THR A 82 -10.12 -9.45 11.56
CA THR A 82 -10.17 -8.71 10.31
C THR A 82 -11.61 -8.36 9.94
N PHE A 83 -11.80 -7.28 9.22
CA PHE A 83 -13.15 -6.90 8.78
C PHE A 83 -13.78 -7.94 7.84
N MET A 84 -12.99 -8.71 7.08
CA MET A 84 -13.49 -9.76 6.20
C MET A 84 -14.15 -10.90 7.00
N GLN A 85 -13.58 -11.28 8.14
CA GLN A 85 -14.20 -12.28 9.02
C GLN A 85 -15.57 -11.81 9.54
N ALA A 86 -15.74 -10.51 9.83
CA ALA A 86 -17.00 -9.94 10.23
C ALA A 86 -18.01 -9.94 9.07
N LEU A 87 -17.58 -9.61 7.86
CA LEU A 87 -18.42 -9.67 6.66
C LEU A 87 -18.89 -11.10 6.36
N GLN A 88 -18.02 -12.11 6.47
CA GLN A 88 -18.43 -13.52 6.31
C GLN A 88 -19.53 -13.89 7.31
N LYS A 89 -19.38 -13.53 8.59
CA LYS A 89 -20.39 -13.76 9.62
C LYS A 89 -21.73 -13.05 9.32
N ALA A 90 -21.66 -11.90 8.66
CA ALA A 90 -22.82 -11.15 8.20
C ALA A 90 -23.43 -11.69 6.89
N GLY A 91 -22.91 -12.80 6.34
CA GLY A 91 -23.46 -13.48 5.16
C GLY A 91 -22.88 -13.03 3.82
N TYR A 92 -21.85 -12.21 3.80
CA TYR A 92 -21.14 -11.85 2.57
C TYR A 92 -20.34 -13.04 2.03
N THR A 93 -20.28 -13.16 0.71
CA THR A 93 -19.23 -13.96 0.07
C THR A 93 -17.99 -13.11 -0.11
N THR A 94 -16.84 -13.57 0.37
CA THR A 94 -15.61 -12.78 0.39
C THR A 94 -14.58 -13.31 -0.58
N TYR A 95 -14.12 -12.45 -1.47
CA TYR A 95 -13.14 -12.77 -2.51
C TYR A 95 -11.84 -11.98 -2.29
N GLY A 96 -10.73 -12.70 -2.33
CA GLY A 96 -9.39 -12.12 -2.33
C GLY A 96 -8.64 -12.49 -3.62
N ILE A 97 -8.24 -11.49 -4.43
CA ILE A 97 -7.60 -11.72 -5.73
C ILE A 97 -6.41 -10.77 -5.88
N GLY A 98 -5.23 -11.32 -6.14
CA GLY A 98 -4.00 -10.57 -6.33
C GLY A 98 -3.06 -10.59 -5.13
N LYS A 99 -2.37 -9.50 -4.84
CA LYS A 99 -1.31 -9.43 -3.82
C LYS A 99 -1.86 -9.12 -2.42
N PHE A 100 -1.50 -9.93 -1.42
CA PHE A 100 -1.95 -9.74 -0.04
C PHE A 100 -0.84 -9.50 0.97
N HIS A 101 0.22 -10.31 0.99
CA HIS A 101 1.33 -10.18 1.94
C HIS A 101 0.90 -10.18 3.42
N TYR A 102 -0.03 -11.05 3.81
CA TYR A 102 -0.44 -11.21 5.21
C TYR A 102 0.40 -12.25 5.96
N LEU A 103 0.97 -13.18 5.22
CA LEU A 103 1.93 -14.16 5.71
C LEU A 103 3.33 -13.80 5.18
N GLN A 104 4.34 -14.22 5.92
CA GLN A 104 5.72 -14.00 5.55
C GLN A 104 6.03 -14.63 4.20
N THR A 105 6.39 -13.78 3.24
CA THR A 105 6.81 -14.22 1.90
C THR A 105 8.32 -14.40 1.80
N TYR A 106 9.03 -14.31 2.92
CA TYR A 106 10.49 -14.38 2.99
C TYR A 106 10.96 -15.49 3.91
N PRO A 107 12.08 -16.10 3.59
CA PRO A 107 13.40 -15.53 3.78
C PRO A 107 14.02 -15.02 2.47
N TRP A 108 14.66 -13.86 2.53
CA TRP A 108 15.41 -13.24 1.43
C TRP A 108 16.58 -14.12 0.94
N SER A 109 16.97 -15.12 1.72
CA SER A 109 18.09 -16.03 1.52
C SER A 109 17.68 -17.39 0.98
N THR A 110 16.39 -17.65 0.69
CA THR A 110 16.01 -18.96 0.15
C THR A 110 16.44 -19.12 -1.31
N PRO A 111 16.93 -20.30 -1.68
CA PRO A 111 17.16 -20.64 -3.07
C PRO A 111 15.88 -20.50 -3.90
N ARG A 112 16.04 -20.26 -5.20
CA ARG A 112 14.94 -20.16 -6.15
C ARG A 112 13.96 -21.33 -6.01
N GLY A 113 12.66 -21.03 -5.85
CA GLY A 113 11.62 -22.05 -5.73
C GLY A 113 11.46 -22.69 -4.34
N CYS A 114 12.18 -22.18 -3.32
CA CYS A 114 12.13 -22.73 -1.96
C CYS A 114 11.44 -21.77 -0.95
N GLY A 115 10.73 -20.76 -1.43
CA GLY A 115 9.99 -19.81 -0.59
C GLY A 115 8.60 -20.33 -0.19
N MET A 116 7.77 -19.40 0.28
CA MET A 116 6.38 -19.67 0.64
C MET A 116 5.58 -20.24 -0.54
N ASP A 117 4.70 -21.17 -0.26
CA ASP A 117 3.75 -21.76 -1.22
C ASP A 117 2.30 -21.41 -0.80
N PRO A 118 1.74 -20.27 -1.28
CA PRO A 118 0.36 -19.90 -1.00
C PRO A 118 -0.67 -20.88 -1.54
N VAL A 119 -0.32 -21.71 -2.52
CA VAL A 119 -1.21 -22.77 -3.04
C VAL A 119 -1.37 -23.85 -1.98
N ALA A 120 -0.26 -24.31 -1.40
CA ALA A 120 -0.30 -25.24 -0.27
C ALA A 120 -0.88 -24.62 1.02
N GLN A 121 -0.75 -23.30 1.17
CA GLN A 121 -1.20 -22.55 2.35
C GLN A 121 -2.57 -21.88 2.14
N GLU A 122 -3.34 -22.26 1.13
CA GLU A 122 -4.64 -21.66 0.81
C GLU A 122 -5.58 -21.61 2.04
N GLN A 123 -5.60 -22.67 2.85
CA GLN A 123 -6.45 -22.72 4.04
C GLN A 123 -6.03 -21.72 5.12
N GLU A 124 -4.73 -21.52 5.31
CA GLU A 124 -4.20 -20.50 6.24
C GLU A 124 -4.59 -19.08 5.77
N MET A 125 -4.51 -18.82 4.48
CA MET A 125 -4.93 -17.55 3.90
C MET A 125 -6.44 -17.31 4.05
N LYS A 126 -7.25 -18.35 3.91
CA LYS A 126 -8.71 -18.26 4.11
C LYS A 126 -9.10 -17.91 5.54
N ARG A 127 -8.27 -18.23 6.54
CA ARG A 127 -8.51 -17.87 7.95
C ARG A 127 -8.63 -16.35 8.18
N PHE A 128 -8.06 -15.53 7.31
CA PHE A 128 -8.24 -14.07 7.36
C PHE A 128 -9.62 -13.57 6.93
N GLY A 129 -10.51 -14.47 6.54
CA GLY A 129 -11.89 -14.17 6.20
C GLY A 129 -12.18 -14.17 4.70
N TYR A 130 -11.57 -15.07 3.94
CA TYR A 130 -11.84 -15.27 2.52
C TYR A 130 -12.52 -16.61 2.24
N ASP A 131 -13.61 -16.58 1.46
CA ASP A 131 -14.22 -17.79 0.89
C ASP A 131 -13.45 -18.27 -0.35
N PHE A 132 -12.99 -17.30 -1.16
CA PHE A 132 -12.13 -17.56 -2.31
C PHE A 132 -10.88 -16.70 -2.23
N ILE A 133 -9.75 -17.30 -2.52
CA ILE A 133 -8.46 -16.59 -2.59
C ILE A 133 -7.65 -17.04 -3.81
N TRP A 134 -6.99 -16.08 -4.44
CA TRP A 134 -6.02 -16.28 -5.51
C TRP A 134 -4.88 -15.27 -5.34
N GLU A 135 -3.77 -15.69 -4.72
CA GLU A 135 -2.67 -14.80 -4.37
C GLU A 135 -1.54 -14.85 -5.39
N THR A 136 -1.02 -13.67 -5.74
CA THR A 136 0.08 -13.52 -6.69
C THR A 136 1.45 -13.39 -6.03
N ALA A 137 1.56 -13.27 -4.71
CA ALA A 137 2.79 -12.96 -3.98
C ALA A 137 3.57 -11.73 -4.48
N GLY A 138 3.29 -11.22 -5.67
CA GLY A 138 3.99 -10.11 -6.34
C GLY A 138 5.08 -10.58 -7.31
N LYS A 139 5.49 -9.70 -8.23
CA LYS A 139 6.41 -10.01 -9.33
C LYS A 139 7.76 -10.54 -8.84
N GLN A 140 8.47 -9.77 -8.02
CA GLN A 140 9.78 -10.16 -7.49
C GLN A 140 9.68 -11.42 -6.60
N GLN A 141 8.57 -11.60 -5.91
CA GLN A 141 8.36 -12.75 -5.02
C GLN A 141 8.09 -14.02 -5.80
N THR A 142 7.53 -13.94 -7.00
CA THR A 142 7.32 -15.09 -7.90
C THR A 142 8.64 -15.78 -8.27
N VAL A 143 9.78 -15.07 -8.17
CA VAL A 143 11.11 -15.67 -8.39
C VAL A 143 11.41 -16.77 -7.36
N GLY A 144 11.11 -16.52 -6.07
CA GLY A 144 11.43 -17.44 -4.96
C GLY A 144 10.23 -18.21 -4.41
N ASN A 145 9.00 -17.81 -4.74
CA ASN A 145 7.78 -18.39 -4.19
C ASN A 145 6.94 -19.12 -5.26
N TYR A 146 6.08 -20.02 -4.83
CA TYR A 146 5.13 -20.73 -5.68
C TYR A 146 3.70 -20.31 -5.35
N CYS A 147 3.30 -19.13 -5.84
CA CYS A 147 1.95 -18.58 -5.66
C CYS A 147 0.98 -19.07 -6.76
N PHE A 148 -0.30 -18.69 -6.66
CA PHE A 148 -1.30 -19.05 -7.66
C PHE A 148 -0.96 -18.53 -9.07
N TYR A 149 -0.34 -17.36 -9.19
CA TYR A 149 0.19 -16.92 -10.48
C TYR A 149 1.36 -17.79 -10.95
N GLY A 150 2.24 -18.21 -10.05
CA GLY A 150 3.30 -19.18 -10.36
C GLY A 150 2.74 -20.54 -10.83
N ASP A 151 1.70 -21.03 -10.19
CA ASP A 151 0.99 -22.26 -10.61
C ASP A 151 0.35 -22.10 -12.00
N TYR A 152 -0.28 -20.93 -12.26
CA TYR A 152 -0.80 -20.60 -13.58
C TYR A 152 0.30 -20.64 -14.67
N LEU A 153 1.43 -19.99 -14.42
CA LEU A 153 2.57 -20.00 -15.34
C LEU A 153 3.18 -21.40 -15.51
N HIS A 154 3.24 -22.18 -14.43
CA HIS A 154 3.74 -23.56 -14.47
C HIS A 154 2.88 -24.44 -15.37
N LYS A 155 1.56 -24.37 -15.24
CA LYS A 155 0.60 -25.10 -16.09
C LYS A 155 0.72 -24.73 -17.57
N LYS A 156 1.17 -23.51 -17.88
CA LYS A 156 1.47 -23.05 -19.25
C LYS A 156 2.89 -23.36 -19.71
N GLY A 157 3.76 -23.92 -18.86
CA GLY A 157 5.16 -24.18 -19.16
C GLY A 157 6.04 -22.93 -19.24
N MET A 158 5.63 -21.80 -18.65
CA MET A 158 6.28 -20.49 -18.74
C MET A 158 6.98 -20.05 -17.45
N LEU A 159 6.79 -20.74 -16.32
CA LEU A 159 7.20 -20.27 -15.00
C LEU A 159 8.68 -19.89 -14.95
N GLU A 160 9.57 -20.75 -15.46
CA GLU A 160 11.01 -20.49 -15.38
C GLU A 160 11.44 -19.33 -16.30
N GLN A 161 10.85 -19.20 -17.48
CA GLN A 161 11.12 -18.09 -18.39
C GLN A 161 10.70 -16.75 -17.79
N VAL A 162 9.55 -16.70 -17.12
CA VAL A 162 9.08 -15.49 -16.43
C VAL A 162 9.95 -15.17 -15.20
N ARG A 163 10.39 -16.17 -14.46
CA ARG A 163 11.34 -16.00 -13.35
C ARG A 163 12.67 -15.43 -13.84
N ASP A 164 13.22 -15.97 -14.94
CA ASP A 164 14.44 -15.46 -15.55
C ASP A 164 14.29 -14.00 -15.98
N PHE A 165 13.18 -13.65 -16.59
CA PHE A 165 12.88 -12.27 -16.97
C PHE A 165 12.81 -11.34 -15.75
N PHE A 166 12.13 -11.74 -14.67
CA PHE A 166 12.08 -10.93 -13.46
C PHE A 166 13.45 -10.76 -12.79
N VAL A 167 14.30 -11.77 -12.87
CA VAL A 167 15.71 -11.68 -12.43
C VAL A 167 16.48 -10.69 -13.31
N GLU A 168 16.32 -10.73 -14.62
CA GLU A 168 16.98 -9.79 -15.54
C GLU A 168 16.56 -8.33 -15.29
N CYS A 169 15.29 -8.09 -14.94
CA CYS A 169 14.79 -6.77 -14.60
C CYS A 169 15.30 -6.21 -13.26
N GLY A 170 16.17 -6.92 -12.55
CA GLY A 170 16.62 -6.55 -11.20
C GLY A 170 15.88 -7.29 -10.09
N GLY A 171 15.18 -8.38 -10.43
CA GLY A 171 14.71 -9.39 -9.49
C GLY A 171 15.89 -10.14 -8.88
N ARG A 172 15.74 -10.57 -7.64
CA ARG A 172 16.84 -11.08 -6.83
C ARG A 172 17.44 -12.39 -7.35
N ASN A 173 18.70 -12.35 -7.70
CA ASN A 173 19.66 -13.42 -7.42
C ASN A 173 20.66 -12.86 -6.43
N GLY A 174 20.91 -13.53 -5.34
CA GLY A 174 21.64 -13.15 -4.14
C GLY A 174 22.99 -12.47 -4.25
N ASP A 175 23.32 -11.83 -5.35
CA ASP A 175 24.65 -11.29 -5.64
C ASP A 175 24.59 -10.01 -6.48
N THR A 176 23.72 -9.08 -6.15
CA THR A 176 23.75 -7.79 -6.81
C THR A 176 24.10 -6.68 -5.82
N ALA A 177 25.40 -6.55 -5.58
CA ALA A 177 26.02 -5.31 -5.10
C ALA A 177 25.80 -4.12 -6.06
N ASP A 178 25.25 -4.36 -7.24
CA ASP A 178 24.87 -3.35 -8.21
C ASP A 178 23.40 -2.98 -8.04
N HIS A 179 23.14 -2.14 -7.05
CA HIS A 179 21.86 -1.49 -6.82
C HIS A 179 21.54 -0.41 -7.87
N ASN A 180 22.13 -0.52 -9.04
CA ASN A 180 21.90 0.39 -10.13
C ASN A 180 20.52 0.11 -10.72
N TYR A 181 19.58 0.97 -10.34
CA TYR A 181 18.33 1.24 -11.04
C TYR A 181 17.78 0.04 -11.80
N ASP A 182 16.77 -0.62 -11.24
CA ASP A 182 16.07 -1.72 -11.90
C ASP A 182 15.87 -1.42 -13.38
N LYS A 183 16.25 -2.34 -14.23
CA LYS A 183 16.03 -2.19 -15.67
C LYS A 183 14.55 -2.11 -15.92
N ALA A 184 14.09 -1.04 -16.56
CA ALA A 184 12.74 -0.95 -17.07
C ALA A 184 12.70 -1.61 -18.45
N LEU A 185 12.43 -2.91 -18.48
CA LEU A 185 12.34 -3.71 -19.70
C LEU A 185 10.88 -3.99 -20.02
N PRO A 186 10.43 -3.90 -21.29
CA PRO A 186 9.07 -4.25 -21.64
C PRO A 186 8.81 -5.74 -21.41
N TRP A 187 7.58 -6.08 -21.01
CA TRP A 187 7.11 -7.46 -20.90
C TRP A 187 7.25 -8.19 -22.24
N PRO A 188 8.02 -9.30 -22.30
CA PRO A 188 8.35 -9.93 -23.58
C PRO A 188 7.40 -11.05 -24.00
N PHE A 189 6.42 -11.41 -23.16
CA PHE A 189 5.47 -12.50 -23.40
C PHE A 189 4.11 -11.94 -23.79
N ASP A 190 3.13 -12.83 -24.04
CA ASP A 190 1.75 -12.43 -24.30
C ASP A 190 1.22 -11.57 -23.15
N GLU A 191 0.54 -10.49 -23.49
CA GLU A 191 -0.06 -9.58 -22.52
C GLU A 191 -1.11 -10.26 -21.66
N GLU A 192 -1.84 -11.25 -22.21
CA GLU A 192 -2.82 -12.07 -21.49
C GLU A 192 -2.21 -12.82 -20.29
N ASP A 193 -0.90 -13.00 -20.27
CA ASP A 193 -0.16 -13.66 -19.20
C ASP A 193 0.47 -12.66 -18.22
N TYR A 194 0.33 -11.35 -18.47
CA TYR A 194 0.83 -10.35 -17.57
C TYR A 194 0.07 -10.38 -16.24
N ILE A 195 0.80 -10.33 -15.12
CA ILE A 195 0.28 -10.61 -13.77
C ILE A 195 -1.01 -9.81 -13.43
N ASP A 196 -1.08 -8.53 -13.79
CA ASP A 196 -2.22 -7.68 -13.48
C ASP A 196 -3.40 -7.92 -14.46
N VAL A 197 -3.13 -8.37 -15.69
CA VAL A 197 -4.18 -8.83 -16.64
C VAL A 197 -4.79 -10.14 -16.14
N VAL A 198 -3.97 -11.08 -15.70
CA VAL A 198 -4.45 -12.35 -15.10
C VAL A 198 -5.26 -12.06 -13.84
N THR A 199 -4.78 -11.15 -12.97
CA THR A 199 -5.51 -10.72 -11.76
C THR A 199 -6.89 -10.16 -12.11
N GLY A 200 -6.99 -9.25 -13.08
CA GLY A 200 -8.25 -8.67 -13.54
C GLY A 200 -9.18 -9.73 -14.16
N ARG A 201 -8.64 -10.68 -14.92
CA ARG A 201 -9.40 -11.79 -15.52
C ARG A 201 -10.00 -12.70 -14.43
N ILE A 202 -9.23 -13.12 -13.44
CA ILE A 202 -9.72 -13.94 -12.31
C ILE A 202 -10.83 -13.19 -11.55
N ALA A 203 -10.67 -11.88 -11.34
CA ALA A 203 -11.71 -11.07 -10.70
C ALA A 203 -13.04 -11.09 -11.50
N ARG A 204 -12.97 -10.89 -12.82
CA ARG A 204 -14.15 -10.96 -13.68
C ARG A 204 -14.78 -12.35 -13.70
N GLU A 205 -13.98 -13.41 -13.72
CA GLU A 205 -14.48 -14.79 -13.67
C GLU A 205 -15.24 -15.08 -12.37
N GLN A 206 -14.72 -14.66 -11.22
CA GLN A 206 -15.40 -14.84 -9.94
C GLN A 206 -16.66 -13.97 -9.85
N LEU A 207 -16.57 -12.73 -10.27
CA LEU A 207 -17.71 -11.82 -10.30
C LEU A 207 -18.80 -12.33 -11.26
N GLY A 208 -18.42 -12.87 -12.41
CA GLY A 208 -19.36 -13.46 -13.39
C GLY A 208 -20.14 -14.66 -12.86
N LYS A 209 -19.54 -15.45 -11.97
CA LYS A 209 -20.16 -16.63 -11.32
C LYS A 209 -20.91 -16.28 -10.04
N HIS A 210 -20.73 -15.09 -9.47
CA HIS A 210 -21.33 -14.72 -8.20
C HIS A 210 -22.86 -14.57 -8.31
N PRO A 211 -23.66 -15.16 -7.39
CA PRO A 211 -25.12 -15.01 -7.40
C PRO A 211 -25.53 -13.55 -7.12
N ALA A 212 -26.36 -12.97 -7.99
CA ALA A 212 -26.70 -11.54 -7.90
C ALA A 212 -27.47 -11.15 -6.61
N GLU A 213 -28.17 -12.10 -6.02
CA GLU A 213 -28.97 -11.91 -4.80
C GLU A 213 -28.16 -11.94 -3.51
N LYS A 214 -26.91 -12.42 -3.55
CA LYS A 214 -26.05 -12.55 -2.39
C LYS A 214 -25.09 -11.36 -2.29
N PRO A 215 -24.89 -10.73 -1.12
CA PRO A 215 -23.90 -9.66 -1.02
C PRO A 215 -22.47 -10.22 -1.12
N PHE A 216 -21.57 -9.46 -1.74
CA PHE A 216 -20.15 -9.80 -1.79
C PHE A 216 -19.26 -8.68 -1.27
N TYR A 217 -18.10 -9.08 -0.77
CA TYR A 217 -16.90 -8.27 -0.67
C TYR A 217 -15.85 -8.85 -1.60
N MET A 218 -15.30 -8.03 -2.49
CA MET A 218 -14.20 -8.43 -3.35
C MET A 218 -13.04 -7.44 -3.23
N LYS A 219 -11.84 -7.95 -2.90
CA LYS A 219 -10.60 -7.21 -3.00
C LYS A 219 -9.86 -7.65 -4.24
N VAL A 220 -9.61 -6.71 -5.15
CA VAL A 220 -8.74 -6.91 -6.32
C VAL A 220 -7.47 -6.10 -6.11
N SER A 221 -6.37 -6.79 -5.84
CA SER A 221 -5.11 -6.19 -5.45
C SER A 221 -4.04 -6.43 -6.49
N PHE A 222 -3.82 -5.44 -7.36
CA PHE A 222 -2.84 -5.48 -8.43
C PHE A 222 -1.41 -5.41 -7.90
N CYS A 223 -0.46 -5.98 -8.65
CA CYS A 223 0.96 -5.93 -8.32
C CYS A 223 1.66 -4.68 -8.82
N GLY A 224 1.14 -4.06 -9.86
CA GLY A 224 1.66 -2.81 -10.39
C GLY A 224 1.21 -1.60 -9.59
N PRO A 225 1.92 -0.46 -9.71
CA PRO A 225 3.16 -0.25 -10.47
C PRO A 225 4.46 -0.65 -9.74
N HIS A 226 4.40 -1.52 -8.69
CA HIS A 226 5.59 -2.04 -8.03
C HIS A 226 6.56 -2.67 -9.04
N LYS A 227 7.84 -2.43 -8.85
CA LYS A 227 8.90 -3.04 -9.69
C LYS A 227 8.83 -4.58 -9.72
N PRO A 228 9.34 -5.25 -10.78
CA PRO A 228 9.98 -4.71 -11.99
C PRO A 228 9.10 -3.76 -12.79
N TYR A 229 9.73 -2.73 -13.40
CA TYR A 229 9.04 -1.79 -14.27
C TYR A 229 8.98 -2.37 -15.69
N ASP A 230 7.99 -3.22 -15.93
CA ASP A 230 7.93 -4.19 -17.03
C ASP A 230 6.62 -4.09 -17.85
N ALA A 231 6.06 -2.90 -17.96
CA ALA A 231 4.83 -2.72 -18.71
C ALA A 231 4.91 -3.31 -20.13
N PRO A 232 3.83 -3.92 -20.65
CA PRO A 232 3.76 -4.35 -22.05
C PRO A 232 4.00 -3.19 -23.02
N GLN A 233 4.67 -3.48 -24.18
CA GLN A 233 5.13 -2.45 -25.10
C GLN A 233 4.02 -1.51 -25.56
N ARG A 234 2.80 -2.02 -25.86
CA ARG A 234 1.69 -1.18 -26.32
C ARG A 234 1.29 -0.09 -25.31
N TYR A 235 1.44 -0.36 -24.00
CA TYR A 235 1.19 0.64 -22.95
C TYR A 235 2.35 1.62 -22.84
N LEU A 236 3.59 1.16 -22.98
CA LEU A 236 4.75 2.05 -23.05
C LEU A 236 4.65 3.04 -24.20
N ASP A 237 4.13 2.63 -25.36
CA ASP A 237 3.98 3.46 -26.54
C ASP A 237 2.94 4.59 -26.37
N MET A 238 2.07 4.49 -25.36
CA MET A 238 1.11 5.55 -25.03
C MET A 238 1.76 6.74 -24.31
N PHE A 239 2.96 6.55 -23.73
CA PHE A 239 3.65 7.56 -22.95
C PHE A 239 5.00 7.92 -23.57
N PRO A 240 5.26 9.19 -23.91
CA PRO A 240 6.56 9.60 -24.39
C PRO A 240 7.62 9.47 -23.29
N MET A 241 8.89 9.37 -23.71
CA MET A 241 10.01 9.56 -22.77
C MET A 241 10.11 11.05 -22.44
N GLU A 242 9.50 11.43 -21.33
CA GLU A 242 9.69 12.76 -20.78
C GLU A 242 11.15 12.94 -20.33
N ARG A 243 11.69 14.11 -20.64
CA ARG A 243 13.08 14.48 -20.28
C ARG A 243 13.09 15.75 -19.43
N GLU A 244 12.00 15.99 -18.70
CA GLU A 244 11.90 17.14 -17.82
C GLU A 244 12.71 16.91 -16.55
N ASP A 245 13.37 17.96 -16.08
CA ASP A 245 14.14 18.01 -14.85
C ASP A 245 13.18 18.31 -13.67
N ASP A 246 12.19 17.44 -13.47
CA ASP A 246 11.13 17.59 -12.46
C ASP A 246 11.37 16.79 -11.19
N PHE A 247 12.61 16.33 -10.95
CA PHE A 247 12.97 15.63 -9.72
C PHE A 247 13.11 16.63 -8.57
N LEU A 248 12.43 16.35 -7.48
CA LEU A 248 12.59 17.09 -6.23
C LEU A 248 13.87 16.65 -5.53
N LEU A 249 14.91 17.47 -5.62
CA LEU A 249 16.21 17.13 -5.06
C LEU A 249 16.53 18.01 -3.85
N PRO A 250 17.17 17.48 -2.81
CA PRO A 250 17.73 18.28 -1.74
C PRO A 250 18.73 19.29 -2.28
N GLU A 251 18.90 20.41 -1.59
CA GLU A 251 19.86 21.46 -1.97
C GLU A 251 21.28 20.89 -2.17
N GLY A 252 21.92 21.23 -3.26
CA GLY A 252 23.26 20.77 -3.62
C GLY A 252 23.33 19.35 -4.20
N GLN A 253 22.23 18.62 -4.30
CA GLN A 253 22.18 17.31 -4.94
C GLN A 253 21.86 17.42 -6.43
N VAL A 254 22.52 16.63 -7.25
CA VAL A 254 22.33 16.60 -8.71
C VAL A 254 22.33 15.15 -9.18
N LEU A 255 21.35 14.76 -9.97
CA LEU A 255 21.34 13.47 -10.67
C LEU A 255 22.27 13.51 -11.86
N THR A 256 23.03 12.46 -12.06
CA THR A 256 23.78 12.24 -13.30
C THR A 256 22.83 12.00 -14.47
N ARG A 257 23.33 12.12 -15.70
CA ARG A 257 22.54 11.84 -16.90
C ARG A 257 22.02 10.38 -16.91
N GLU A 258 22.86 9.44 -16.52
CA GLU A 258 22.49 8.01 -16.46
C GLU A 258 21.39 7.74 -15.44
N GLU A 259 21.49 8.36 -14.26
CA GLU A 259 20.46 8.29 -13.22
C GLU A 259 19.11 8.85 -13.69
N LYS A 260 19.12 10.03 -14.34
CA LYS A 260 17.93 10.64 -14.91
C LYS A 260 17.29 9.74 -15.97
N GLU A 261 18.08 9.23 -16.91
CA GLU A 261 17.57 8.34 -17.98
C GLU A 261 16.98 7.05 -17.42
N ALA A 262 17.58 6.47 -16.36
CA ALA A 262 17.03 5.31 -15.68
C ALA A 262 15.68 5.62 -14.99
N LEU A 263 15.62 6.73 -14.25
CA LEU A 263 14.42 7.17 -13.54
C LEU A 263 13.28 7.55 -14.51
N TRP A 264 13.58 8.19 -15.64
CA TRP A 264 12.55 8.46 -16.66
C TRP A 264 11.96 7.18 -17.25
N ARG A 265 12.80 6.15 -17.52
CA ARG A 265 12.30 4.83 -17.96
C ARG A 265 11.38 4.20 -16.90
N GLN A 266 11.75 4.28 -15.61
CA GLN A 266 10.93 3.77 -14.51
C GLN A 266 9.60 4.51 -14.39
N ARG A 267 9.62 5.85 -14.39
CA ARG A 267 8.42 6.69 -14.34
C ARG A 267 7.48 6.41 -15.52
N ARG A 268 8.02 6.32 -16.73
CA ARG A 268 7.27 5.95 -17.93
C ARG A 268 6.61 4.58 -17.79
N SER A 269 7.37 3.58 -17.34
CA SER A 269 6.84 2.23 -17.15
C SER A 269 5.80 2.18 -16.04
N ALA A 270 5.97 2.91 -14.94
CA ALA A 270 4.97 3.02 -13.89
C ALA A 270 3.64 3.59 -14.42
N LYS A 271 3.67 4.68 -15.21
CA LYS A 271 2.49 5.24 -15.90
C LYS A 271 1.81 4.20 -16.79
N ALA A 272 2.59 3.46 -17.57
CA ALA A 272 2.10 2.43 -18.47
C ALA A 272 1.44 1.25 -17.71
N MET A 273 2.02 0.82 -16.58
CA MET A 273 1.45 -0.20 -15.71
C MET A 273 0.14 0.27 -15.05
N ILE A 274 0.09 1.52 -14.60
CA ILE A 274 -1.13 2.12 -14.02
C ILE A 274 -2.24 2.17 -15.07
N LYS A 275 -1.93 2.54 -16.32
CA LYS A 275 -2.90 2.54 -17.41
C LYS A 275 -3.43 1.14 -17.70
N LEU A 276 -2.57 0.13 -17.70
CA LEU A 276 -3.00 -1.27 -17.85
C LEU A 276 -3.97 -1.68 -16.72
N ILE A 277 -3.64 -1.33 -15.48
CA ILE A 277 -4.49 -1.61 -14.32
C ILE A 277 -5.83 -0.85 -14.44
N ASP A 278 -5.81 0.41 -14.87
CA ASP A 278 -7.02 1.18 -15.12
C ASP A 278 -7.95 0.50 -16.14
N ASP A 279 -7.38 -0.08 -17.20
CA ASP A 279 -8.16 -0.86 -18.18
C ASP A 279 -8.77 -2.13 -17.57
N GLN A 280 -8.06 -2.82 -16.67
CA GLN A 280 -8.63 -3.97 -15.95
C GLN A 280 -9.77 -3.54 -15.01
N ILE A 281 -9.61 -2.41 -14.31
CA ILE A 281 -10.67 -1.80 -13.49
C ILE A 281 -11.89 -1.49 -14.37
N GLY A 282 -11.68 -0.86 -15.53
CA GLY A 282 -12.76 -0.56 -16.49
C GLY A 282 -13.56 -1.78 -16.91
N GLN A 283 -12.90 -2.90 -17.20
CA GLN A 283 -13.55 -4.15 -17.55
C GLN A 283 -14.37 -4.76 -16.40
N ILE A 284 -13.89 -4.62 -15.16
CA ILE A 284 -14.63 -5.09 -13.97
C ILE A 284 -15.87 -4.20 -13.73
N LEU A 285 -15.72 -2.87 -13.87
CA LEU A 285 -16.84 -1.94 -13.74
C LEU A 285 -17.91 -2.20 -14.82
N ALA A 286 -17.50 -2.45 -16.06
CA ALA A 286 -18.42 -2.80 -17.15
C ALA A 286 -19.21 -4.08 -16.87
N LEU A 287 -18.57 -5.09 -16.28
CA LEU A 287 -19.24 -6.32 -15.88
C LEU A 287 -20.26 -6.10 -14.74
N LEU A 288 -19.94 -5.21 -13.79
CA LEU A 288 -20.92 -4.82 -12.76
C LEU A 288 -22.13 -4.09 -13.35
N GLU A 289 -21.93 -3.25 -14.37
CA GLU A 289 -23.00 -2.60 -15.11
C GLU A 289 -23.85 -3.59 -15.87
N GLU A 290 -23.25 -4.48 -16.64
CA GLU A 290 -23.91 -5.54 -17.40
C GLU A 290 -24.79 -6.42 -16.50
N ARG A 291 -24.33 -6.69 -15.28
CA ARG A 291 -25.03 -7.49 -14.29
C ARG A 291 -26.00 -6.69 -13.40
N ASP A 292 -26.21 -5.42 -13.67
CA ASP A 292 -27.05 -4.49 -12.88
C ASP A 292 -26.67 -4.42 -11.39
N MET A 293 -25.38 -4.67 -11.06
CA MET A 293 -24.86 -4.71 -9.69
C MET A 293 -24.15 -3.41 -9.28
N LEU A 294 -23.73 -2.56 -10.22
CA LEU A 294 -22.97 -1.33 -9.93
C LEU A 294 -23.75 -0.37 -9.01
N LYS A 295 -25.06 -0.27 -9.19
CA LYS A 295 -25.95 0.59 -8.42
C LYS A 295 -26.05 0.24 -6.93
N ASP A 296 -25.66 -0.98 -6.56
CA ASP A 296 -25.70 -1.52 -5.20
C ASP A 296 -24.30 -1.79 -4.63
N THR A 297 -23.22 -1.34 -5.32
CA THR A 297 -21.82 -1.63 -4.98
C THR A 297 -21.10 -0.37 -4.50
N LEU A 298 -20.61 -0.38 -3.26
CA LEU A 298 -19.58 0.55 -2.80
C LEU A 298 -18.27 0.19 -3.48
N ILE A 299 -17.65 1.15 -4.19
CA ILE A 299 -16.36 0.95 -4.84
C ILE A 299 -15.33 1.85 -4.17
N LEU A 300 -14.20 1.28 -3.79
CA LEU A 300 -13.05 1.97 -3.24
C LEU A 300 -11.83 1.69 -4.11
N PHE A 301 -11.01 2.70 -4.35
CA PHE A 301 -9.71 2.58 -5.01
C PHE A 301 -8.63 3.21 -4.15
N THR A 302 -7.51 2.50 -3.94
CA THR A 302 -6.36 2.99 -3.17
C THR A 302 -5.07 2.26 -3.55
N SER A 303 -3.94 2.64 -2.93
CA SER A 303 -2.67 1.92 -2.93
C SER A 303 -2.23 1.59 -1.50
N ASP A 304 -1.30 0.66 -1.31
CA ASP A 304 -0.75 0.34 0.01
C ASP A 304 0.27 1.38 0.50
N HIS A 305 1.11 1.88 -0.37
CA HIS A 305 2.07 2.97 -0.17
C HIS A 305 2.46 3.55 -1.54
N GLY A 306 3.22 4.65 -1.52
CA GLY A 306 3.75 5.25 -2.73
C GLY A 306 5.19 4.83 -3.05
N ASP A 307 5.87 5.64 -3.88
CA ASP A 307 7.23 5.44 -4.37
C ASP A 307 7.95 6.79 -4.51
N MET A 308 9.20 6.84 -4.15
CA MET A 308 10.02 8.07 -4.28
C MET A 308 10.37 8.40 -5.74
N LEU A 309 10.57 7.41 -6.60
CA LEU A 309 10.85 7.56 -8.05
C LEU A 309 11.84 8.68 -8.40
N GLY A 310 12.89 8.82 -7.59
CA GLY A 310 13.96 9.82 -7.76
C GLY A 310 13.78 11.10 -6.95
N ASP A 311 12.60 11.37 -6.41
CA ASP A 311 12.39 12.51 -5.53
C ASP A 311 13.18 12.35 -4.23
N HIS A 312 13.64 13.47 -3.64
CA HIS A 312 14.56 13.52 -2.50
C HIS A 312 15.83 12.69 -2.69
N TYR A 313 16.22 12.46 -3.96
CA TYR A 313 17.33 11.59 -4.35
C TYR A 313 17.15 10.13 -3.92
N LEU A 314 15.91 9.66 -3.80
CA LEU A 314 15.52 8.34 -3.31
C LEU A 314 14.67 7.58 -4.32
N ILE A 315 14.67 6.26 -4.20
CA ILE A 315 13.80 5.34 -4.92
C ILE A 315 13.04 4.47 -3.92
N GLN A 316 11.91 3.90 -4.35
CA GLN A 316 11.08 3.01 -3.54
C GLN A 316 10.43 3.73 -2.33
N LYS A 317 10.38 3.10 -1.17
CA LYS A 317 9.54 3.40 -0.02
C LYS A 317 10.27 3.20 1.31
N GLY A 318 9.56 3.22 2.43
CA GLY A 318 10.11 3.04 3.78
C GLY A 318 10.52 4.35 4.45
N VAL A 319 10.26 5.48 3.82
CA VAL A 319 10.65 6.83 4.25
C VAL A 319 9.42 7.69 4.56
N PRO A 320 9.58 8.73 5.38
CA PRO A 320 8.44 9.52 5.86
C PRO A 320 7.94 10.61 4.89
N TRP A 321 8.44 10.67 3.65
CA TRP A 321 8.02 11.69 2.70
C TRP A 321 6.68 11.38 2.04
N ARG A 322 6.01 12.45 1.61
CA ARG A 322 4.69 12.42 0.98
C ARG A 322 4.60 11.43 -0.18
N GLN A 323 5.65 11.31 -0.98
CA GLN A 323 5.70 10.41 -2.13
C GLN A 323 5.56 8.93 -1.73
N ALA A 324 6.03 8.56 -0.54
CA ALA A 324 5.92 7.20 -0.02
C ALA A 324 4.66 7.00 0.86
N LEU A 325 4.23 8.04 1.60
CA LEU A 325 3.16 7.96 2.59
C LEU A 325 1.77 8.28 2.06
N ASN A 326 1.65 9.27 1.18
CA ASN A 326 0.36 9.66 0.64
C ASN A 326 -0.01 8.78 -0.55
N VAL A 327 -1.18 8.15 -0.47
CA VAL A 327 -1.70 7.23 -1.50
C VAL A 327 -3.00 7.78 -2.09
N PRO A 328 -3.36 7.41 -3.33
CA PRO A 328 -4.65 7.79 -3.87
C PRO A 328 -5.78 7.14 -3.06
N LEU A 329 -6.86 7.85 -2.84
CA LEU A 329 -8.10 7.31 -2.29
C LEU A 329 -9.29 7.91 -3.03
N ALA A 330 -10.00 7.06 -3.78
CA ALA A 330 -11.24 7.40 -4.45
C ALA A 330 -12.36 6.46 -4.01
N ALA A 331 -13.59 6.97 -3.99
CA ALA A 331 -14.75 6.22 -3.56
C ALA A 331 -15.99 6.55 -4.39
N TRP A 332 -16.76 5.52 -4.73
CA TRP A 332 -18.09 5.63 -5.30
C TRP A 332 -19.10 5.01 -4.35
N LEU A 333 -19.90 5.85 -3.70
CA LEU A 333 -20.98 5.41 -2.83
C LEU A 333 -22.29 5.31 -3.63
N PRO A 334 -22.87 4.11 -3.78
CA PRO A 334 -24.10 3.94 -4.56
C PRO A 334 -25.26 4.70 -3.93
N GLY A 335 -26.08 5.34 -4.79
CA GLY A 335 -27.25 6.13 -4.36
C GLY A 335 -26.94 7.48 -3.71
N ALA A 336 -25.68 7.80 -3.44
CA ALA A 336 -25.28 9.10 -2.93
C ALA A 336 -25.03 10.10 -4.09
N ARG A 337 -25.14 11.40 -3.79
CA ARG A 337 -24.72 12.43 -4.71
C ARG A 337 -23.18 12.53 -4.71
N PRO A 338 -22.55 12.79 -5.86
CA PRO A 338 -21.12 13.06 -5.89
C PRO A 338 -20.77 14.24 -4.99
N VAL A 339 -19.72 14.05 -4.18
CA VAL A 339 -19.19 15.08 -3.28
C VAL A 339 -17.84 15.62 -3.77
N GLY A 340 -17.25 14.96 -4.77
CA GLY A 340 -15.99 15.38 -5.42
C GLY A 340 -14.79 15.36 -4.47
N LYS A 341 -13.89 16.34 -4.64
CA LYS A 341 -12.66 16.51 -3.82
C LYS A 341 -13.00 16.77 -2.35
N ARG A 342 -12.41 15.99 -1.45
CA ARG A 342 -12.60 16.11 0.00
C ARG A 342 -11.32 16.56 0.69
N PRO A 343 -11.38 17.64 1.48
CA PRO A 343 -10.29 18.10 2.33
C PRO A 343 -10.14 17.20 3.57
N GLY A 344 -9.12 17.49 4.36
CA GLY A 344 -8.77 16.72 5.55
C GLY A 344 -7.90 15.52 5.22
N VAL A 345 -7.47 14.86 6.27
CA VAL A 345 -6.64 13.66 6.17
C VAL A 345 -7.45 12.40 6.46
N VAL A 346 -7.08 11.31 5.81
CA VAL A 346 -7.62 9.95 6.01
C VAL A 346 -6.44 9.03 6.30
N GLU A 347 -6.62 8.03 7.15
CA GLU A 347 -5.65 6.95 7.31
C GLU A 347 -6.12 5.72 6.53
N LEU A 348 -5.19 5.03 5.87
CA LEU A 348 -5.50 3.90 5.00
C LEU A 348 -6.34 2.82 5.72
N HIS A 349 -6.09 2.60 7.01
CA HIS A 349 -6.84 1.63 7.81
C HIS A 349 -8.29 2.08 8.17
N ASP A 350 -8.68 3.32 7.88
CA ASP A 350 -10.07 3.79 8.00
C ASP A 350 -11.00 3.10 7.01
N ILE A 351 -10.44 2.52 5.96
CA ILE A 351 -11.18 1.70 4.99
C ILE A 351 -11.89 0.53 5.70
N ALA A 352 -11.25 -0.08 6.72
CA ALA A 352 -11.85 -1.18 7.49
C ALA A 352 -13.17 -0.74 8.17
N ALA A 353 -13.11 0.37 8.92
CA ALA A 353 -14.30 0.91 9.60
C ALA A 353 -15.37 1.37 8.60
N THR A 354 -14.96 1.95 7.47
CA THR A 354 -15.89 2.42 6.43
C THR A 354 -16.64 1.27 5.76
N ILE A 355 -15.94 0.17 5.47
CA ILE A 355 -16.52 -1.05 4.90
C ILE A 355 -17.53 -1.66 5.88
N LEU A 356 -17.17 -1.77 7.15
CA LEU A 356 -18.07 -2.32 8.19
C LEU A 356 -19.28 -1.43 8.39
N ASP A 357 -19.13 -0.13 8.53
CA ASP A 357 -20.23 0.84 8.64
C ASP A 357 -21.16 0.78 7.42
N TYR A 358 -20.63 0.70 6.20
CA TYR A 358 -21.42 0.52 4.99
C TYR A 358 -22.21 -0.80 5.01
N ALA A 359 -21.62 -1.87 5.54
CA ALA A 359 -22.29 -3.16 5.71
C ALA A 359 -23.35 -3.15 6.85
N GLY A 360 -23.42 -2.08 7.64
CA GLY A 360 -24.31 -1.96 8.80
C GLY A 360 -23.80 -2.70 10.03
N LEU A 361 -22.48 -2.90 10.11
CA LEU A 361 -21.78 -3.53 11.23
C LEU A 361 -21.05 -2.47 12.05
N ASP A 362 -21.10 -2.60 13.38
CA ASP A 362 -20.32 -1.73 14.27
C ASP A 362 -18.84 -2.11 14.19
N PRO A 363 -17.93 -1.19 13.82
CA PRO A 363 -16.50 -1.49 13.71
C PRO A 363 -15.86 -1.89 15.04
N GLU A 364 -16.29 -1.29 16.18
CA GLU A 364 -15.80 -1.65 17.50
C GLU A 364 -16.17 -3.08 17.86
N GLU A 365 -17.43 -3.46 17.67
CA GLU A 365 -17.89 -4.83 17.93
C GLU A 365 -17.23 -5.84 16.97
N ALA A 366 -17.13 -5.49 15.69
CA ALA A 366 -16.62 -6.38 14.65
C ALA A 366 -15.12 -6.68 14.79
N LEU A 367 -14.34 -5.69 15.23
CA LEU A 367 -12.86 -5.79 15.29
C LEU A 367 -12.30 -5.94 16.72
N SER A 368 -13.13 -5.74 17.76
CA SER A 368 -12.70 -5.96 19.15
C SER A 368 -12.82 -7.43 19.51
N ARG A 369 -11.71 -8.03 19.87
CA ARG A 369 -11.67 -9.34 20.55
C ARG A 369 -10.68 -9.24 21.69
N PRO A 370 -11.00 -9.79 22.87
CA PRO A 370 -10.05 -9.84 23.96
C PRO A 370 -8.82 -10.68 23.53
N TRP A 371 -7.71 -10.01 23.41
CA TRP A 371 -6.40 -10.61 23.24
C TRP A 371 -5.57 -10.22 24.49
N PRO A 372 -5.04 -11.14 25.25
CA PRO A 372 -4.45 -10.84 26.56
C PRO A 372 -3.26 -9.88 26.57
N ALA A 373 -2.69 -9.56 25.40
CA ALA A 373 -1.50 -8.74 25.26
C ALA A 373 -1.74 -7.49 24.38
N TYR A 374 -2.98 -7.21 23.98
CA TYR A 374 -3.31 -6.12 23.08
C TYR A 374 -4.14 -5.03 23.75
N ASN A 375 -3.80 -3.79 23.44
CA ASN A 375 -4.69 -2.66 23.62
C ASN A 375 -5.78 -2.75 22.53
N ASP A 376 -7.03 -3.04 22.93
CA ASP A 376 -8.18 -3.22 22.04
C ASP A 376 -8.69 -1.90 21.41
N ARG A 377 -8.06 -0.77 21.70
CA ARG A 377 -8.47 0.52 21.12
C ARG A 377 -8.27 0.52 19.61
N LEU A 378 -9.33 0.81 18.90
CA LEU A 378 -9.30 0.92 17.44
C LEU A 378 -9.00 2.37 17.04
N PRO A 379 -7.92 2.62 16.28
CA PRO A 379 -7.65 3.91 15.70
C PRO A 379 -8.51 4.20 14.46
N CYS A 380 -8.97 3.17 13.73
CA CYS A 380 -9.74 3.34 12.51
C CYS A 380 -11.10 4.00 12.76
N ARG A 381 -11.52 4.83 11.81
CA ARG A 381 -12.81 5.54 11.83
C ARG A 381 -13.48 5.48 10.46
N SER A 382 -14.79 5.38 10.44
CA SER A 382 -15.54 5.42 9.17
C SER A 382 -15.53 6.82 8.56
N PHE A 383 -15.15 6.93 7.28
CA PHE A 383 -15.34 8.15 6.50
C PHE A 383 -16.64 8.13 5.67
N LEU A 384 -17.53 7.18 5.93
CA LEU A 384 -18.84 7.11 5.27
C LEU A 384 -19.67 8.39 5.42
N PRO A 385 -19.67 9.10 6.57
CA PRO A 385 -20.32 10.41 6.70
C PRO A 385 -19.79 11.46 5.70
N VAL A 386 -18.48 11.44 5.40
CA VAL A 386 -17.91 12.31 4.37
C VAL A 386 -18.43 11.96 2.97
N LEU A 387 -18.52 10.67 2.66
CA LEU A 387 -19.06 10.19 1.37
C LEU A 387 -20.54 10.51 1.21
N ARG A 388 -21.30 10.60 2.30
CA ARG A 388 -22.71 11.02 2.30
C ARG A 388 -22.89 12.54 2.24
N GLY A 389 -21.80 13.31 2.37
CA GLY A 389 -21.83 14.77 2.45
C GLY A 389 -22.38 15.31 3.79
N GLU A 390 -22.42 14.47 4.83
CA GLU A 390 -22.84 14.84 6.19
C GLU A 390 -21.74 15.66 6.91
N THR A 391 -20.48 15.38 6.59
CA THR A 391 -19.30 16.13 7.05
C THR A 391 -18.37 16.43 5.89
N GLU A 392 -17.61 17.51 5.99
CA GLU A 392 -16.66 17.91 4.96
C GLU A 392 -15.31 17.23 5.13
N ARG A 393 -14.85 17.09 6.38
CA ARG A 393 -13.54 16.55 6.77
C ARG A 393 -13.69 15.31 7.60
N HIS A 394 -12.69 14.43 7.51
CA HIS A 394 -12.67 13.17 8.27
C HIS A 394 -11.85 13.28 9.55
N ARG A 395 -10.54 13.51 9.44
CA ARG A 395 -9.61 13.58 10.56
C ARG A 395 -8.88 14.94 10.60
N LYS A 396 -8.43 15.33 11.79
CA LYS A 396 -7.53 16.48 11.97
C LYS A 396 -6.08 16.13 11.65
N PHE A 397 -5.67 14.90 11.95
CA PHE A 397 -4.32 14.40 11.70
C PHE A 397 -4.35 12.93 11.28
N ALA A 398 -3.27 12.49 10.65
CA ALA A 398 -2.92 11.09 10.45
C ALA A 398 -1.53 10.80 11.00
N TYR A 399 -1.32 9.55 11.42
CA TYR A 399 -0.07 9.05 11.98
C TYR A 399 0.51 7.95 11.10
N SER A 400 1.83 7.99 10.93
CA SER A 400 2.57 6.96 10.22
C SER A 400 3.86 6.61 10.97
N GLU A 401 4.33 5.38 10.78
CA GLU A 401 5.52 4.88 11.45
C GLU A 401 6.31 3.91 10.57
N SER A 402 7.58 3.80 10.84
CA SER A 402 8.42 2.72 10.36
C SER A 402 9.41 2.34 11.47
N ASP A 403 9.72 1.06 11.57
CA ASP A 403 10.66 0.53 12.55
C ASP A 403 11.57 -0.50 11.88
N PHE A 404 12.28 -0.04 10.85
CA PHE A 404 13.27 -0.83 10.16
C PHE A 404 14.54 -0.88 11.01
N THR A 405 14.60 -1.81 11.96
CA THR A 405 15.83 -2.06 12.71
C THR A 405 16.77 -2.94 11.89
N GLU A 406 18.01 -2.52 11.73
CA GLU A 406 19.03 -3.15 10.89
C GLU A 406 19.40 -4.60 11.28
N GLU A 407 19.05 -5.05 12.46
CA GLU A 407 19.52 -6.34 13.00
C GLU A 407 19.05 -7.59 12.24
N ARG A 408 18.13 -7.47 11.27
CA ARG A 408 17.59 -8.63 10.54
C ARG A 408 17.79 -8.62 9.05
N HIS A 409 18.26 -7.52 8.46
CA HIS A 409 18.46 -7.40 7.02
C HIS A 409 19.79 -6.70 6.77
N GLY A 410 20.85 -7.47 6.73
CA GLY A 410 22.24 -7.04 6.59
C GLY A 410 22.58 -6.24 5.32
N ASP A 411 21.60 -5.77 4.57
CA ASP A 411 21.79 -4.90 3.41
C ASP A 411 20.54 -4.07 3.19
N THR A 412 20.35 -3.05 3.98
CA THR A 412 19.41 -2.03 3.61
C THR A 412 20.10 -1.10 2.61
N VAL A 413 19.74 -1.26 1.33
CA VAL A 413 19.97 -0.29 0.25
C VAL A 413 19.73 1.14 0.73
N PHE A 414 18.85 1.32 1.70
CA PHE A 414 18.53 2.56 2.35
C PHE A 414 19.64 3.20 3.18
N SER A 415 20.27 2.46 4.06
CA SER A 415 21.31 3.00 4.94
C SER A 415 22.57 3.35 4.17
N GLU A 416 22.88 2.60 3.11
CA GLU A 416 24.06 2.86 2.28
C GLU A 416 23.84 4.01 1.30
N VAL A 417 22.64 4.13 0.71
CA VAL A 417 22.28 5.26 -0.16
C VAL A 417 22.20 6.55 0.65
N LEU A 418 21.60 6.55 1.84
CA LEU A 418 21.56 7.71 2.73
C LEU A 418 22.98 8.08 3.25
N ARG A 419 23.86 7.10 3.53
CA ARG A 419 25.24 7.34 3.95
C ARG A 419 26.15 7.84 2.80
N LYS A 420 26.10 7.22 1.64
CA LYS A 420 26.94 7.59 0.48
C LYS A 420 26.60 8.96 -0.09
N ARG A 421 25.38 9.46 0.11
CA ARG A 421 24.89 10.67 -0.53
C ARG A 421 24.79 11.89 0.40
N GLY A 422 25.51 11.89 1.51
CA GLY A 422 25.62 13.07 2.38
C GLY A 422 24.33 13.50 3.07
N GLY A 423 23.30 12.69 3.00
CA GLY A 423 22.04 12.87 3.74
C GLY A 423 22.22 12.64 5.22
N GLY A 424 23.34 13.06 5.75
CA GLY A 424 23.78 13.13 7.12
C GLY A 424 23.49 11.88 7.95
N GLY A 425 24.51 11.23 8.49
CA GLY A 425 24.46 10.05 9.35
C GLY A 425 23.61 10.16 10.64
N LYS A 426 22.51 10.93 10.62
CA LYS A 426 21.58 11.15 11.74
C LYS A 426 20.17 10.65 11.46
N ARG A 427 19.82 10.23 10.23
CA ARG A 427 18.48 9.73 9.93
C ARG A 427 18.42 8.23 10.16
N SER A 428 17.70 7.85 11.20
CA SER A 428 17.38 6.46 11.50
C SER A 428 16.33 5.92 10.51
N SER A 429 16.39 4.62 10.22
CA SER A 429 15.34 3.90 9.51
C SER A 429 14.05 3.71 10.33
N ALA A 430 14.11 4.00 11.65
CA ALA A 430 12.95 4.08 12.51
C ALA A 430 12.54 5.53 12.71
N TRP A 431 11.28 5.80 12.41
CA TRP A 431 10.70 7.13 12.51
C TRP A 431 9.20 7.05 12.82
N ARG A 432 8.68 8.19 13.28
CA ARG A 432 7.25 8.46 13.49
C ARG A 432 6.90 9.77 12.78
N SER A 433 5.71 9.85 12.22
CA SER A 433 5.23 11.05 11.54
C SER A 433 3.79 11.36 11.91
N VAL A 434 3.51 12.64 12.10
CA VAL A 434 2.15 13.21 12.21
C VAL A 434 1.97 14.18 11.05
N VAL A 435 0.87 14.07 10.33
CA VAL A 435 0.52 14.98 9.23
C VAL A 435 -0.89 15.53 9.45
N THR A 436 -1.05 16.81 9.16
CA THR A 436 -2.34 17.54 9.10
C THR A 436 -2.52 18.10 7.68
N GLU A 437 -3.53 18.93 7.46
CA GLU A 437 -3.66 19.70 6.21
C GLU A 437 -2.61 20.81 6.11
N GLU A 438 -2.07 21.28 7.22
CA GLU A 438 -1.23 22.47 7.31
C GLU A 438 0.25 22.13 7.50
N TYR A 439 0.55 21.08 8.24
CA TYR A 439 1.94 20.73 8.56
C TYR A 439 2.18 19.24 8.64
N LYS A 440 3.47 18.90 8.56
CA LYS A 440 3.99 17.56 8.83
C LYS A 440 5.15 17.63 9.82
N TYR A 441 5.11 16.75 10.81
CA TYR A 441 6.17 16.57 11.79
C TYR A 441 6.70 15.15 11.74
N ILE A 442 8.03 14.99 11.76
CA ILE A 442 8.74 13.72 11.73
C ILE A 442 9.71 13.67 12.91
N ARG A 443 9.70 12.54 13.64
CA ARG A 443 10.67 12.22 14.68
C ARG A 443 11.41 10.95 14.28
N TYR A 444 12.72 11.06 14.05
CA TYR A 444 13.58 9.90 13.83
C TYR A 444 14.07 9.38 15.18
N LEU A 445 13.98 8.06 15.36
CA LEU A 445 14.38 7.41 16.60
C LEU A 445 15.86 6.99 16.48
N GLY A 446 16.73 7.54 17.31
CA GLY A 446 18.14 7.15 17.38
C GLY A 446 18.29 5.73 17.96
N TYR A 447 19.14 4.90 17.33
CA TYR A 447 19.43 3.53 17.81
C TYR A 447 20.71 3.43 18.62
N GLU A 448 21.61 4.39 18.54
CA GLU A 448 22.80 4.42 19.39
C GLU A 448 22.41 4.99 20.75
N LEU A 449 22.70 4.24 21.80
CA LEU A 449 22.45 4.63 23.17
C LEU A 449 23.10 6.01 23.45
N GLY A 450 22.25 7.04 23.56
CA GLY A 450 22.65 8.39 23.90
C GLY A 450 22.48 9.45 22.80
N GLU A 451 22.03 9.12 21.59
CA GLU A 451 21.70 10.11 20.58
C GLU A 451 20.31 10.72 20.84
N ALA A 452 20.22 12.05 20.81
CA ALA A 452 18.95 12.74 20.83
C ALA A 452 18.16 12.44 19.56
N PRO A 453 16.82 12.27 19.61
CA PRO A 453 16.01 12.15 18.43
C PRO A 453 16.23 13.32 17.47
N TYR A 454 16.39 13.01 16.17
CA TYR A 454 16.41 14.03 15.13
C TYR A 454 14.97 14.28 14.69
N GLU A 455 14.62 15.58 14.51
CA GLU A 455 13.26 15.99 14.17
C GLU A 455 13.24 16.83 12.89
N GLU A 456 12.13 16.75 12.15
CA GLU A 456 11.84 17.62 11.00
C GLU A 456 10.41 18.14 11.10
N PHE A 457 10.21 19.37 10.62
CA PHE A 457 8.90 20.03 10.55
C PHE A 457 8.74 20.74 9.20
N TYR A 458 7.61 20.53 8.54
CA TYR A 458 7.31 21.10 7.22
C TYR A 458 5.96 21.81 7.25
N ASP A 459 5.91 23.03 6.72
CA ASP A 459 4.69 23.77 6.47
C ASP A 459 4.13 23.36 5.10
N LEU A 460 3.08 22.55 5.09
CA LEU A 460 2.51 21.99 3.85
C LEU A 460 1.68 23.02 3.06
N THR A 461 1.35 24.16 3.65
CA THR A 461 0.64 25.25 2.96
C THR A 461 1.57 26.05 2.05
N LEU A 462 2.84 26.16 2.43
CA LEU A 462 3.88 26.89 1.70
C LEU A 462 4.80 25.93 0.92
N ASP A 463 5.03 24.74 1.45
CA ASP A 463 5.94 23.73 0.91
C ASP A 463 5.27 22.35 0.92
N PRO A 464 4.28 22.11 0.05
CA PRO A 464 3.58 20.83 0.00
C PRO A 464 4.48 19.65 -0.42
N MET A 465 5.69 19.93 -0.91
CA MET A 465 6.64 18.90 -1.35
C MET A 465 7.72 18.58 -0.30
N GLU A 466 7.65 19.20 0.88
CA GLU A 466 8.50 18.85 2.02
C GLU A 466 10.00 19.06 1.75
N THR A 467 10.36 20.21 1.13
CA THR A 467 11.74 20.52 0.72
C THR A 467 12.48 21.39 1.74
N HIS A 468 11.76 22.10 2.61
CA HIS A 468 12.34 23.06 3.57
C HIS A 468 11.97 22.70 5.00
N ASN A 469 12.91 22.12 5.74
CA ASN A 469 12.74 21.81 7.14
C ASN A 469 12.68 23.10 8.00
N ARG A 470 11.58 23.31 8.73
CA ARG A 470 11.29 24.47 9.58
C ARG A 470 11.47 24.19 11.08
N ILE A 471 12.11 23.10 11.46
CA ILE A 471 12.21 22.66 12.86
C ILE A 471 12.82 23.71 13.78
N GLU A 472 13.75 24.53 13.28
CA GLU A 472 14.45 25.58 14.05
C GLU A 472 13.78 26.96 13.93
N ASP A 473 12.72 27.11 13.11
CA ASP A 473 12.07 28.39 12.89
C ASP A 473 11.08 28.69 14.03
N PRO A 474 11.34 29.76 14.85
CA PRO A 474 10.50 30.08 15.99
C PRO A 474 9.05 30.47 15.64
N ALA A 475 8.76 30.79 14.36
CA ALA A 475 7.41 31.07 13.90
C ALA A 475 6.47 29.86 14.02
N TYR A 476 7.01 28.66 14.02
CA TYR A 476 6.26 27.39 14.11
C TYR A 476 6.29 26.75 15.50
N ALA A 477 6.75 27.44 16.54
CA ALA A 477 6.93 26.87 17.88
C ALA A 477 5.65 26.28 18.47
N GLU A 478 4.48 26.89 18.20
CA GLU A 478 3.19 26.41 18.72
C GLU A 478 2.72 25.16 17.95
N GLN A 479 2.76 25.17 16.62
CA GLN A 479 2.40 24.01 15.77
C GLN A 479 3.33 22.84 16.08
N LEU A 480 4.62 23.09 16.29
CA LEU A 480 5.59 22.06 16.65
C LEU A 480 5.27 21.44 18.02
N ARG A 481 4.87 22.27 19.00
CA ARG A 481 4.43 21.77 20.30
C ARG A 481 3.18 20.90 20.18
N GLU A 482 2.20 21.34 19.38
CA GLU A 482 0.98 20.55 19.11
C GLU A 482 1.29 19.23 18.42
N ALA A 483 2.17 19.24 17.40
CA ALA A 483 2.58 18.06 16.69
C ALA A 483 3.27 17.01 17.57
N ARG A 484 4.16 17.47 18.49
CA ARG A 484 4.81 16.62 19.49
C ARG A 484 3.80 15.99 20.45
N LEU A 485 2.86 16.79 20.98
CA LEU A 485 1.80 16.29 21.86
C LEU A 485 0.87 15.29 21.13
N THR A 486 0.55 15.55 19.87
CA THR A 486 -0.27 14.64 19.05
C THR A 486 0.44 13.29 18.83
N MET A 487 1.74 13.32 18.53
CA MET A 487 2.54 12.10 18.39
C MET A 487 2.61 11.31 19.70
N ASP A 488 2.87 11.99 20.82
CA ASP A 488 2.93 11.37 22.14
C ASP A 488 1.55 10.78 22.52
N TYR A 489 0.45 11.50 22.23
CA TYR A 489 -0.91 10.98 22.39
C TYR A 489 -1.12 9.67 21.64
N VAL A 490 -0.74 9.59 20.34
CA VAL A 490 -0.91 8.37 19.55
C VAL A 490 -0.09 7.23 20.12
N THR A 491 1.18 7.47 20.46
CA THR A 491 2.07 6.43 20.98
C THR A 491 1.65 5.90 22.35
N ASP A 492 1.05 6.72 23.19
CA ASP A 492 0.55 6.34 24.52
C ASP A 492 -0.80 5.63 24.46
N HIS A 493 -1.70 6.08 23.58
CA HIS A 493 -3.05 5.51 23.44
C HIS A 493 -3.07 4.19 22.64
N TYR A 494 -2.13 4.05 21.70
CA TYR A 494 -2.01 2.88 20.83
C TYR A 494 -0.61 2.27 20.96
N PRO A 495 -0.27 1.70 22.13
CA PRO A 495 1.06 1.17 22.39
C PRO A 495 1.43 0.02 21.46
N ALA A 496 2.74 -0.20 21.33
CA ALA A 496 3.25 -1.32 20.56
C ALA A 496 2.86 -2.65 21.21
N ALA A 497 2.63 -3.67 20.38
CA ALA A 497 2.42 -5.02 20.85
C ALA A 497 3.61 -5.49 21.69
N GLN A 498 3.34 -6.06 22.85
CA GLN A 498 4.37 -6.59 23.75
C GLN A 498 4.81 -8.01 23.38
N LEU A 499 4.31 -8.57 22.28
CA LEU A 499 4.58 -9.93 21.86
C LEU A 499 5.71 -10.02 20.86
N THR A 500 6.69 -10.83 21.17
CA THR A 500 7.58 -11.39 20.17
C THR A 500 6.90 -12.60 19.49
N TRP A 501 7.28 -12.91 18.24
CA TRP A 501 6.81 -14.10 17.51
C TRP A 501 6.87 -15.38 18.34
N ALA A 502 7.90 -15.55 19.17
CA ALA A 502 8.07 -16.71 20.05
C ALA A 502 6.98 -16.83 21.13
N THR A 503 6.49 -15.71 21.68
CA THR A 503 5.42 -15.71 22.69
C THR A 503 4.04 -15.92 22.07
N ALA A 504 3.81 -15.49 20.84
CA ALA A 504 2.56 -15.73 20.13
C ALA A 504 2.39 -17.20 19.73
N CYS A 505 3.44 -17.87 19.24
CA CYS A 505 3.42 -19.30 18.96
C CYS A 505 3.21 -20.17 20.23
N ALA A 506 3.66 -19.69 21.40
CA ALA A 506 3.42 -20.37 22.67
C ALA A 506 1.97 -20.20 23.17
N ALA A 507 1.30 -19.10 22.84
CA ALA A 507 -0.11 -18.87 23.17
C ALA A 507 -1.06 -19.73 22.32
N ASP A 508 -0.73 -19.94 21.04
CA ASP A 508 -1.54 -20.76 20.10
C ASP A 508 -1.57 -22.24 20.51
N ARG A 509 -0.47 -22.77 21.07
CA ARG A 509 -0.41 -24.13 21.60
C ARG A 509 -1.20 -24.37 22.88
N ARG A 510 -1.69 -23.31 23.54
CA ARG A 510 -2.52 -23.41 24.76
C ARG A 510 -4.03 -23.29 24.43
N LEU A 511 -4.37 -22.94 23.20
CA LEU A 511 -5.75 -22.77 22.73
C LEU A 511 -6.18 -23.87 21.75
N SER A 512 -5.28 -24.76 21.36
CA SER A 512 -5.52 -26.01 20.62
C SER A 512 -5.60 -27.20 21.59
#